data_5a8ddd9650ec9bb10e6d8a54e7d8f0eb
#
_entry.id   5a8ddd9650ec9bb10e6d8a54e7d8f0eb
#
_cell.length_a   1.000
_cell.length_b   1.000
_cell.length_c   1.000
_cell.angle_alpha   90.00
_cell.angle_beta   90.00
_cell.angle_gamma   90.00
#
_symmetry.space_group_name_H-M   'P 1'
#
loop_
_entity.id
_entity.type
_entity.pdbx_description
1 polymer ?
#
loop_
_entity_poly.entity_id
_entity_poly.type
_entity_poly.pdbx_seq_one_letter_code
_entity_poly.pdbx_strand_id
1 'polypeptide(L)'
;VGQKRREIEAELPRLVGTVRKVTAHSRDVLAILDEYRLCAGPALRRELDITVADMRSGNYEMALMRMETRVSSPMLGDVVRGLISLIRGDRNDVYWETLGIRFREAQRQSLRGEALKAPKRVHRLSAVLMLCFLLIYLVVFATVISGSLGSMLGM
;
A
#
# COMPACT_ATOMS: atom_id res chain seq x y z
N VAL A 1 7.55 -13.20 -1.22
CA VAL A 1 7.72 -12.30 -2.40
C VAL A 1 6.75 -11.12 -2.32
N GLY A 2 5.47 -11.34 -1.99
CA GLY A 2 4.46 -10.27 -1.96
C GLY A 2 4.64 -9.21 -0.86
N GLN A 3 5.18 -9.55 0.30
CA GLN A 3 5.36 -8.60 1.39
C GLN A 3 6.48 -7.60 1.09
N LYS A 4 7.65 -8.08 0.64
CA LYS A 4 8.78 -7.24 0.24
C LYS A 4 8.39 -6.24 -0.85
N ARG A 5 7.62 -6.68 -1.85
CA ARG A 5 7.11 -5.81 -2.91
C ARG A 5 6.20 -4.71 -2.35
N ARG A 6 5.28 -5.03 -1.44
CA ARG A 6 4.38 -4.04 -0.81
C ARG A 6 5.15 -3.01 0.01
N GLU A 7 6.18 -3.44 0.74
CA GLU A 7 7.06 -2.54 1.50
C GLU A 7 7.76 -1.56 0.56
N ILE A 8 8.30 -2.03 -0.55
CA ILE A 8 8.94 -1.18 -1.57
C ILE A 8 7.91 -0.23 -2.20
N GLU A 9 6.75 -0.73 -2.63
CA GLU A 9 5.69 0.10 -3.24
C GLU A 9 5.20 1.21 -2.29
N ALA A 10 5.14 0.95 -0.98
CA ALA A 10 4.77 1.95 0.02
C ALA A 10 5.76 3.12 0.12
N GLU A 11 7.03 2.89 -0.20
CA GLU A 11 8.10 3.90 -0.15
C GLU A 11 8.27 4.68 -1.47
N LEU A 12 7.81 4.14 -2.60
CA LEU A 12 7.98 4.77 -3.92
C LEU A 12 7.48 6.22 -4.00
N PRO A 13 6.35 6.61 -3.38
CA PRO A 13 5.89 8.01 -3.40
C PRO A 13 6.90 8.96 -2.75
N ARG A 14 7.60 8.51 -1.71
CA ARG A 14 8.66 9.29 -1.04
C ARG A 14 9.88 9.41 -1.94
N LEU A 15 10.29 8.33 -2.60
CA LEU A 15 11.38 8.33 -3.57
C LEU A 15 11.09 9.32 -4.71
N VAL A 16 9.91 9.24 -5.33
CA VAL A 16 9.49 10.17 -6.39
C VAL A 16 9.50 11.62 -5.92
N GLY A 17 9.04 11.88 -4.70
CA GLY A 17 9.09 13.22 -4.09
C GLY A 17 10.52 13.74 -3.93
N THR A 18 11.47 12.89 -3.56
CA THR A 18 12.88 13.23 -3.42
C THR A 18 13.52 13.47 -4.80
N VAL A 19 13.31 12.55 -5.75
CA VAL A 19 13.81 12.71 -7.13
C VAL A 19 13.35 14.04 -7.72
N ARG A 20 12.05 14.36 -7.61
CA ARG A 20 11.51 15.63 -8.11
C ARG A 20 12.19 16.88 -7.51
N LYS A 21 12.51 16.85 -6.21
CA LYS A 21 13.17 17.97 -5.54
C LYS A 21 14.62 18.13 -5.99
N VAL A 22 15.32 17.01 -6.11
CA VAL A 22 16.75 17.02 -6.43
C VAL A 22 16.99 17.27 -7.92
N THR A 23 16.13 16.78 -8.81
CA THR A 23 16.24 17.00 -10.26
C THR A 23 16.12 18.47 -10.66
N ALA A 24 15.55 19.32 -9.81
CA ALA A 24 15.57 20.77 -10.00
C ALA A 24 17.00 21.37 -9.95
N HIS A 25 17.94 20.70 -9.28
CA HIS A 25 19.29 21.19 -9.03
C HIS A 25 20.40 20.26 -9.59
N SER A 26 20.13 18.97 -9.67
CA SER A 26 21.08 17.95 -10.14
C SER A 26 20.36 16.89 -10.97
N ARG A 27 21.02 16.42 -12.04
CA ARG A 27 20.53 15.33 -12.89
C ARG A 27 21.33 14.05 -12.72
N ASP A 28 22.20 14.01 -11.73
CA ASP A 28 22.99 12.81 -11.44
C ASP A 28 22.12 11.76 -10.72
N VAL A 29 21.57 10.85 -11.51
CA VAL A 29 20.70 9.77 -11.00
C VAL A 29 21.46 8.87 -10.00
N LEU A 30 22.77 8.66 -10.23
CA LEU A 30 23.58 7.85 -9.30
C LEU A 30 23.67 8.54 -7.93
N ALA A 31 23.97 9.84 -7.90
CA ALA A 31 24.05 10.60 -6.66
C ALA A 31 22.70 10.64 -5.92
N ILE A 32 21.61 10.82 -6.66
CA ILE A 32 20.24 10.85 -6.10
C ILE A 32 19.92 9.51 -5.42
N LEU A 33 20.20 8.38 -6.06
CA LEU A 33 19.91 7.06 -5.52
C LEU A 33 20.87 6.70 -4.37
N ASP A 34 22.13 7.10 -4.46
CA ASP A 34 23.13 6.87 -3.42
C ASP A 34 22.81 7.64 -2.13
N GLU A 35 22.31 8.87 -2.24
CA GLU A 35 21.83 9.64 -1.11
C GLU A 35 20.51 9.07 -0.55
N TYR A 36 19.55 8.74 -1.42
CA TYR A 36 18.25 8.23 -0.98
C TYR A 36 18.36 6.90 -0.22
N ARG A 37 19.28 5.99 -0.60
CA ARG A 37 19.48 4.70 0.07
C ARG A 37 19.78 4.83 1.57
N LEU A 38 20.34 5.96 2.01
CA LEU A 38 20.66 6.19 3.42
C LEU A 38 19.41 6.35 4.29
N CYS A 39 18.31 6.84 3.70
CA CYS A 39 17.02 7.04 4.37
C CYS A 39 15.93 6.06 3.90
N ALA A 40 16.26 5.13 3.03
CA ALA A 40 15.35 4.09 2.56
C ALA A 40 15.14 3.00 3.61
N GLY A 41 13.94 2.41 3.64
CA GLY A 41 13.63 1.25 4.46
C GLY A 41 14.39 -0.01 4.01
N PRO A 42 14.45 -1.04 4.85
CA PRO A 42 15.36 -2.17 4.66
C PRO A 42 15.13 -2.94 3.36
N ALA A 43 13.88 -3.02 2.89
CA ALA A 43 13.53 -3.72 1.65
C ALA A 43 14.02 -2.96 0.41
N LEU A 44 13.74 -1.66 0.33
CA LEU A 44 14.15 -0.81 -0.78
C LEU A 44 15.65 -0.53 -0.74
N ARG A 45 16.23 -0.32 0.43
CA ARG A 45 17.67 -0.08 0.62
C ARG A 45 18.52 -1.19 0.00
N ARG A 46 18.18 -2.47 0.24
CA ARG A 46 18.90 -3.60 -0.35
C ARG A 46 18.90 -3.56 -1.87
N GLU A 47 17.76 -3.23 -2.48
CA GLU A 47 17.66 -3.13 -3.95
C GLU A 47 18.44 -1.93 -4.48
N LEU A 48 18.43 -0.81 -3.75
CA LEU A 48 19.22 0.36 -4.11
C LEU A 48 20.71 0.11 -3.97
N ASP A 49 21.18 -0.57 -2.92
CA ASP A 49 22.58 -0.94 -2.72
C ASP A 49 23.11 -1.76 -3.91
N ILE A 50 22.35 -2.77 -4.35
CA ILE A 50 22.69 -3.58 -5.52
C ILE A 50 22.69 -2.72 -6.78
N THR A 51 21.68 -1.89 -6.95
CA THR A 51 21.51 -1.08 -8.17
C THR A 51 22.60 -0.01 -8.28
N VAL A 52 22.94 0.66 -7.19
CA VAL A 52 24.03 1.65 -7.13
C VAL A 52 25.37 0.99 -7.42
N ALA A 53 25.63 -0.20 -6.88
CA ALA A 53 26.83 -0.98 -7.19
C ALA A 53 26.91 -1.34 -8.67
N ASP A 54 25.80 -1.81 -9.26
CA ASP A 54 25.69 -2.12 -10.68
C ASP A 54 25.92 -0.86 -11.55
N MET A 55 25.34 0.29 -11.14
CA MET A 55 25.53 1.56 -11.87
C MET A 55 26.99 2.02 -11.87
N ARG A 56 27.70 1.85 -10.76
CA ARG A 56 29.13 2.17 -10.66
C ARG A 56 30.00 1.31 -11.58
N SER A 57 29.52 0.15 -12.00
CA SER A 57 30.22 -0.71 -12.98
C SER A 57 30.06 -0.24 -14.43
N GLY A 58 29.26 0.80 -14.71
CA GLY A 58 29.27 1.55 -15.97
C GLY A 58 28.00 1.56 -16.79
N ASN A 59 26.98 0.75 -16.52
CA ASN A 59 25.74 0.74 -17.30
C ASN A 59 24.51 1.08 -16.46
N TYR A 60 24.19 2.37 -16.36
CA TYR A 60 23.11 2.90 -15.55
C TYR A 60 21.73 2.38 -15.95
N GLU A 61 21.42 2.35 -17.26
CA GLU A 61 20.12 1.90 -17.75
C GLU A 61 19.89 0.40 -17.44
N MET A 62 20.90 -0.43 -17.69
CA MET A 62 20.82 -1.85 -17.41
C MET A 62 20.69 -2.16 -15.92
N ALA A 63 21.37 -1.40 -15.06
CA ALA A 63 21.25 -1.53 -13.62
C ALA A 63 19.81 -1.27 -13.13
N LEU A 64 19.19 -0.22 -13.66
CA LEU A 64 17.79 0.13 -13.35
C LEU A 64 16.81 -0.91 -13.89
N MET A 65 16.99 -1.42 -15.08
CA MET A 65 16.16 -2.49 -15.66
C MET A 65 16.27 -3.80 -14.85
N ARG A 66 17.46 -4.13 -14.38
CA ARG A 66 17.66 -5.31 -13.48
C ARG A 66 16.93 -5.13 -12.16
N MET A 67 16.94 -3.93 -11.59
CA MET A 67 16.18 -3.62 -10.38
C MET A 67 14.68 -3.81 -10.61
N GLU A 68 14.12 -3.31 -11.71
CA GLU A 68 12.72 -3.50 -12.09
C GLU A 68 12.37 -4.99 -12.17
N THR A 69 13.21 -5.79 -12.85
CA THR A 69 13.01 -7.23 -13.01
C THR A 69 13.05 -7.96 -11.65
N ARG A 70 13.97 -7.61 -10.75
CA ARG A 70 14.09 -8.24 -9.42
C ARG A 70 12.89 -7.96 -8.53
N VAL A 71 12.35 -6.75 -8.55
CA VAL A 71 11.23 -6.35 -7.71
C VAL A 71 9.88 -6.72 -8.33
N SER A 72 9.82 -6.76 -9.67
CA SER A 72 8.61 -7.09 -10.45
C SER A 72 7.38 -6.25 -10.06
N SER A 73 7.57 -4.94 -9.88
CA SER A 73 6.53 -3.99 -9.52
C SER A 73 6.26 -3.01 -10.65
N PRO A 74 5.00 -2.90 -11.15
CA PRO A 74 4.65 -1.91 -12.17
C PRO A 74 4.89 -0.47 -11.71
N MET A 75 4.67 -0.18 -10.42
CA MET A 75 4.94 1.14 -9.85
C MET A 75 6.42 1.49 -9.89
N LEU A 76 7.30 0.52 -9.59
CA LEU A 76 8.74 0.69 -9.71
C LEU A 76 9.15 0.86 -11.18
N GLY A 77 8.53 0.13 -12.11
CA GLY A 77 8.77 0.28 -13.55
C GLY A 77 8.50 1.69 -14.05
N ASP A 78 7.45 2.36 -13.55
CA ASP A 78 7.20 3.76 -13.87
C ASP A 78 8.34 4.68 -13.36
N VAL A 79 8.83 4.44 -12.15
CA VAL A 79 9.97 5.20 -11.59
C VAL A 79 11.24 4.96 -12.40
N VAL A 80 11.53 3.70 -12.75
CA VAL A 80 12.71 3.31 -13.56
C VAL A 80 12.68 4.00 -14.92
N ARG A 81 11.53 4.02 -15.61
CA ARG A 81 11.38 4.74 -16.90
C ARG A 81 11.66 6.24 -16.76
N GLY A 82 11.17 6.86 -15.68
CA GLY A 82 11.47 8.26 -15.39
C GLY A 82 12.96 8.51 -15.14
N LEU A 83 13.63 7.61 -14.40
CA LEU A 83 15.07 7.73 -14.13
C LEU A 83 15.92 7.52 -15.41
N ILE A 84 15.54 6.58 -16.26
CA ILE A 84 16.21 6.34 -17.57
C ILE A 84 16.06 7.59 -18.46
N SER A 85 14.89 8.18 -18.48
CA SER A 85 14.64 9.42 -19.21
C SER A 85 15.54 10.59 -18.73
N LEU A 86 15.75 10.70 -17.40
CA LEU A 86 16.69 11.67 -16.83
C LEU A 86 18.14 11.42 -17.27
N ILE A 87 18.57 10.13 -17.29
CA ILE A 87 19.90 9.75 -17.77
C ILE A 87 20.10 10.16 -19.23
N ARG A 88 19.05 10.06 -20.05
CA ARG A 88 19.07 10.45 -21.47
C ARG A 88 18.99 11.97 -21.67
N GLY A 89 18.79 12.73 -20.62
CA GLY A 89 18.77 14.20 -20.66
C GLY A 89 17.40 14.82 -20.91
N ASP A 90 16.32 14.04 -20.89
CA ASP A 90 14.96 14.56 -21.09
C ASP A 90 14.50 15.42 -19.91
N ARG A 91 13.82 16.52 -20.22
CA ARG A 91 13.13 17.32 -19.20
C ARG A 91 11.74 16.76 -18.93
N ASN A 92 11.63 15.97 -17.85
CA ASN A 92 10.38 15.30 -17.50
C ASN A 92 9.79 15.78 -16.16
N ASP A 93 9.83 17.07 -15.89
CA ASP A 93 9.29 17.65 -14.65
C ASP A 93 7.80 17.32 -14.49
N VAL A 94 7.03 17.42 -15.58
CA VAL A 94 5.60 17.08 -15.64
C VAL A 94 5.39 15.59 -15.39
N TYR A 95 6.28 14.73 -15.87
CA TYR A 95 6.20 13.28 -15.64
C TYR A 95 6.32 12.96 -14.14
N TRP A 96 7.29 13.52 -13.45
CA TRP A 96 7.50 13.30 -12.01
C TRP A 96 6.36 13.86 -11.17
N GLU A 97 5.77 15.00 -11.58
CA GLU A 97 4.60 15.54 -10.92
C GLU A 97 3.39 14.62 -11.07
N THR A 98 3.10 14.19 -12.29
CA THR A 98 1.99 13.26 -12.59
C THR A 98 2.17 11.95 -11.86
N LEU A 99 3.39 11.39 -11.84
CA LEU A 99 3.70 10.15 -11.15
C LEU A 99 3.49 10.29 -9.64
N GLY A 100 3.91 11.42 -9.06
CA GLY A 100 3.69 11.71 -7.65
C GLY A 100 2.21 11.83 -7.28
N ILE A 101 1.38 12.37 -8.15
CA ILE A 101 -0.09 12.43 -7.95
C ILE A 101 -0.69 11.04 -8.00
N ARG A 102 -0.36 10.24 -9.02
CA ARG A 102 -0.85 8.86 -9.17
C ARG A 102 -0.49 7.98 -7.97
N PHE A 103 0.73 8.09 -7.45
CA PHE A 103 1.16 7.28 -6.31
C PHE A 103 0.46 7.68 -5.01
N ARG A 104 0.23 8.96 -4.79
CA ARG A 104 -0.55 9.44 -3.63
C ARG A 104 -2.01 8.97 -3.70
N GLU A 105 -2.60 8.98 -4.89
CA GLU A 105 -3.98 8.49 -5.09
C GLU A 105 -4.06 6.98 -4.85
N ALA A 106 -3.12 6.20 -5.37
CA ALA A 106 -3.04 4.75 -5.13
C ALA A 106 -2.88 4.42 -3.64
N GLN A 107 -2.07 5.18 -2.88
CA GLN A 107 -1.96 5.02 -1.43
C GLN A 107 -3.27 5.34 -0.71
N ARG A 108 -3.95 6.42 -1.07
CA ARG A 108 -5.26 6.77 -0.48
C ARG A 108 -6.31 5.69 -0.75
N GLN A 109 -6.32 5.11 -1.94
CA GLN A 109 -7.24 4.02 -2.28
C GLN A 109 -6.92 2.73 -1.50
N SER A 110 -5.65 2.39 -1.29
CA SER A 110 -5.28 1.22 -0.49
C SER A 110 -5.69 1.37 0.97
N LEU A 111 -5.51 2.55 1.57
CA LEU A 111 -5.95 2.85 2.93
C LEU A 111 -7.47 2.81 3.07
N ARG A 112 -8.22 3.31 2.08
CA ARG A 112 -9.69 3.21 2.06
C ARG A 112 -10.14 1.76 1.94
N GLY A 113 -9.46 0.94 1.13
CA GLY A 113 -9.75 -0.49 0.98
C GLY A 113 -9.51 -1.29 2.26
N GLU A 114 -8.52 -0.94 3.06
CA GLU A 114 -8.28 -1.57 4.38
C GLU A 114 -9.28 -1.10 5.44
N ALA A 115 -9.65 0.17 5.44
CA ALA A 115 -10.70 0.71 6.31
C ALA A 115 -12.07 0.04 6.05
N LEU A 116 -12.36 -0.32 4.80
CA LEU A 116 -13.60 -1.04 4.43
C LEU A 116 -13.53 -2.55 4.74
N LYS A 117 -12.35 -3.13 4.97
CA LYS A 117 -12.20 -4.55 5.38
C LYS A 117 -12.34 -4.76 6.90
N ALA A 118 -12.18 -3.71 7.70
CA ALA A 118 -12.35 -3.76 9.15
C ALA A 118 -13.81 -4.02 9.61
N PRO A 119 -14.88 -3.58 8.92
CA PRO A 119 -16.24 -3.74 9.41
C PRO A 119 -16.77 -5.18 9.42
N LYS A 120 -16.16 -6.13 8.70
CA LYS A 120 -16.67 -7.52 8.69
C LYS A 120 -16.60 -8.24 10.04
N ARG A 121 -15.65 -7.90 10.91
CA ARG A 121 -15.58 -8.45 12.28
C ARG A 121 -16.59 -7.80 13.22
N VAL A 122 -16.77 -6.50 13.11
CA VAL A 122 -17.75 -5.74 13.90
C VAL A 122 -19.17 -6.15 13.53
N HIS A 123 -19.43 -6.36 12.24
CA HIS A 123 -20.75 -6.79 11.77
C HIS A 123 -21.13 -8.21 12.25
N ARG A 124 -20.16 -9.13 12.37
CA ARG A 124 -20.37 -10.45 12.96
C ARG A 124 -20.71 -10.38 14.44
N LEU A 125 -20.02 -9.56 15.21
CA LEU A 125 -20.27 -9.35 16.62
C LEU A 125 -21.65 -8.71 16.86
N SER A 126 -22.03 -7.72 16.06
CA SER A 126 -23.34 -7.09 16.09
C SER A 126 -24.47 -8.07 15.72
N ALA A 127 -24.26 -8.92 14.72
CA ALA A 127 -25.24 -9.93 14.32
C ALA A 127 -25.45 -10.99 15.42
N VAL A 128 -24.38 -11.44 16.08
CA VAL A 128 -24.46 -12.40 17.22
C VAL A 128 -25.20 -11.78 18.39
N LEU A 129 -24.91 -10.51 18.72
CA LEU A 129 -25.63 -9.80 19.78
C LEU A 129 -27.13 -9.66 19.48
N MET A 130 -27.49 -9.32 18.24
CA MET A 130 -28.88 -9.24 17.81
C MET A 130 -29.60 -10.58 17.90
N LEU A 131 -28.91 -11.67 17.51
CA LEU A 131 -29.43 -13.02 17.61
C LEU A 131 -29.67 -13.45 19.07
N CYS A 132 -28.75 -13.13 19.98
CA CYS A 132 -28.92 -13.39 21.41
C CYS A 132 -30.13 -12.63 22.01
N PHE A 133 -30.30 -11.36 21.64
CA PHE A 133 -31.46 -10.59 22.07
C PHE A 133 -32.78 -11.19 21.58
N LEU A 134 -32.80 -11.64 20.32
CA LEU A 134 -33.98 -12.27 19.72
C LEU A 134 -34.33 -13.60 20.40
N LEU A 135 -33.32 -14.41 20.75
CA LEU A 135 -33.53 -15.66 21.50
C LEU A 135 -34.07 -15.40 22.91
N ILE A 136 -33.52 -14.42 23.64
CA ILE A 136 -34.00 -14.06 24.98
C ILE A 136 -35.47 -13.61 24.90
N TYR A 137 -35.80 -12.78 23.92
CA TYR A 137 -37.16 -12.30 23.72
C TYR A 137 -38.14 -13.44 23.42
N LEU A 138 -37.71 -14.42 22.62
CA LEU A 138 -38.50 -15.59 22.27
C LEU A 138 -38.76 -16.49 23.49
N VAL A 139 -37.75 -16.70 24.34
CA VAL A 139 -37.91 -17.46 25.58
C VAL A 139 -38.87 -16.80 26.57
N VAL A 140 -38.72 -15.45 26.75
CA VAL A 140 -39.64 -14.69 27.61
C VAL A 140 -41.07 -14.76 27.08
N PHE A 141 -41.26 -14.61 25.79
CA PHE A 141 -42.56 -14.68 25.14
C PHE A 141 -43.20 -16.08 25.32
N ALA A 142 -42.43 -17.16 25.15
CA ALA A 142 -42.88 -18.52 25.33
C ALA A 142 -43.29 -18.80 26.80
N THR A 143 -42.54 -18.29 27.78
CA THR A 143 -42.89 -18.46 29.22
C THR A 143 -44.13 -17.70 29.59
N VAL A 144 -44.37 -16.50 29.07
CA VAL A 144 -45.58 -15.70 29.31
C VAL A 144 -46.81 -16.38 28.70
N ILE A 145 -46.72 -16.91 27.49
CA ILE A 145 -47.83 -17.62 26.85
C ILE A 145 -48.15 -18.94 27.61
N SER A 146 -47.10 -19.72 27.98
CA SER A 146 -47.27 -20.94 28.74
C SER A 146 -47.91 -20.68 30.10
N GLY A 147 -47.53 -19.61 30.80
CA GLY A 147 -48.14 -19.19 32.05
C GLY A 147 -49.60 -18.74 31.89
N SER A 148 -49.92 -18.07 30.80
CA SER A 148 -51.29 -17.62 30.49
C SER A 148 -52.23 -18.76 30.14
N LEU A 149 -51.72 -19.77 29.39
CA LEU A 149 -52.48 -21.00 29.08
C LEU A 149 -52.71 -21.88 30.30
N GLY A 150 -51.72 -22.00 31.20
CA GLY A 150 -51.82 -22.76 32.45
C GLY A 150 -52.86 -22.20 33.40
N SER A 151 -53.04 -20.87 33.41
CA SER A 151 -54.07 -20.22 34.25
C SER A 151 -55.50 -20.34 33.68
N MET A 152 -55.65 -20.61 32.38
CA MET A 152 -56.94 -20.85 31.73
C MET A 152 -57.41 -22.29 31.80
N LEU A 153 -56.49 -23.26 31.93
CA LEU A 153 -56.80 -24.68 32.03
C LEU A 153 -56.88 -25.21 33.47
N GLY A 154 -56.57 -24.35 34.45
CA GLY A 154 -56.59 -24.68 35.89
C GLY A 154 -57.83 -24.23 36.64
N MET A 155 -58.97 -23.98 35.94
CA MET A 155 -60.30 -23.80 36.49
C MET A 155 -61.21 -24.93 36.17
#